data_35ee166f4e282e32391d815aa65016cf
#
_entry.id   35ee166f4e282e32391d815aa65016cf
#
_cell.length_a   1.000
_cell.length_b   1.000
_cell.length_c   1.000
_cell.angle_alpha   90.00
_cell.angle_beta   90.00
_cell.angle_gamma   90.00
#
_symmetry.space_group_name_H-M   'P 1'
#
loop_
_entity.id
_entity.type
_entity.pdbx_description
1 polymer ?
#
loop_
_entity_poly.entity_id
_entity_poly.type
_entity_poly.pdbx_seq_one_letter_code
_entity_poly.pdbx_strand_id
1 'polypeptide(L)'
;ISLEINSVGSFESRKVYNEKLREYLKPNFENLCDTCKERYEKNPMRIIDCKEKKCKEITKNAPLMIDNLSENEREHFEKVRKLLDVAGVKYTINPNIVRGLDYYTNTAFEFVSKDIGSQSTVCGGGRYDGLVKELGGADISGVGFGLGIERLVMTLDELGKMPVFAPKYDLYIATLGDDADIKSFELLDKAYH
;
A
#
# COMPACT_ATOMS: atom_id res chain seq x y z
N ILE A 1 0.59 14.76 0.31
CA ILE A 1 0.13 13.36 0.46
C ILE A 1 -1.39 13.38 0.57
N SER A 2 -2.06 12.53 -0.20
CA SER A 2 -3.52 12.34 -0.18
C SER A 2 -3.88 10.92 0.27
N LEU A 3 -4.99 10.77 0.99
CA LEU A 3 -5.56 9.47 1.34
C LEU A 3 -6.52 9.03 0.21
N GLU A 4 -6.28 7.85 -0.31
CA GLU A 4 -7.18 7.17 -1.25
C GLU A 4 -7.71 5.90 -0.59
N ILE A 5 -9.02 5.65 -0.72
CA ILE A 5 -9.70 4.49 -0.13
C ILE A 5 -10.50 3.73 -1.17
N ASN A 6 -10.69 2.44 -0.97
CA ASN A 6 -11.57 1.59 -1.76
C ASN A 6 -12.16 0.47 -0.89
N SER A 7 -13.17 -0.21 -1.38
CA SER A 7 -13.58 -1.51 -0.88
C SER A 7 -13.25 -2.60 -1.90
N VAL A 8 -12.48 -3.59 -1.46
CA VAL A 8 -12.13 -4.77 -2.27
C VAL A 8 -13.05 -5.96 -2.01
N GLY A 9 -14.10 -5.76 -1.21
CA GLY A 9 -15.12 -6.76 -0.88
C GLY A 9 -14.61 -7.95 -0.05
N SER A 10 -15.51 -8.85 0.27
CA SER A 10 -15.21 -10.15 0.87
C SER A 10 -14.63 -11.12 -0.15
N PHE A 11 -14.19 -12.29 0.29
CA PHE A 11 -13.74 -13.36 -0.59
C PHE A 11 -14.89 -13.85 -1.50
N GLU A 12 -16.09 -13.91 -0.98
CA GLU A 12 -17.31 -14.32 -1.70
C GLU A 12 -17.67 -13.33 -2.80
N SER A 13 -17.77 -12.06 -2.46
CA SER A 13 -18.09 -10.99 -3.43
C SER A 13 -17.01 -10.88 -4.52
N ARG A 14 -15.73 -11.06 -4.17
CA ARG A 14 -14.64 -11.08 -5.14
C ARG A 14 -14.72 -12.27 -6.10
N LYS A 15 -15.16 -13.43 -5.65
CA LYS A 15 -15.33 -14.59 -6.52
C LYS A 15 -16.33 -14.27 -7.64
N VAL A 16 -17.49 -13.75 -7.28
CA VAL A 16 -18.52 -13.34 -8.26
C VAL A 16 -18.02 -12.22 -9.17
N TYR A 17 -17.36 -11.23 -8.59
CA TYR A 17 -16.78 -10.12 -9.36
C TYR A 17 -15.69 -10.59 -10.35
N ASN A 18 -14.83 -11.51 -9.93
CA ASN A 18 -13.77 -12.04 -10.78
C ASN A 18 -14.33 -12.79 -12.00
N GLU A 19 -15.46 -13.47 -11.89
CA GLU A 19 -16.15 -14.10 -13.02
C GLU A 19 -16.64 -13.04 -14.02
N LYS A 20 -17.30 -11.99 -13.54
CA LYS A 20 -17.74 -10.86 -14.38
C LYS A 20 -16.56 -10.17 -15.07
N LEU A 21 -15.45 -10.00 -14.35
CA LEU A 21 -14.27 -9.36 -14.88
C LEU A 21 -13.59 -10.23 -15.96
N ARG A 22 -13.53 -11.55 -15.76
CA ARG A 22 -13.05 -12.49 -16.79
C ARG A 22 -13.91 -12.44 -18.06
N GLU A 23 -15.23 -12.45 -17.91
CA GLU A 23 -16.15 -12.31 -19.06
C GLU A 23 -15.88 -11.01 -19.84
N TYR A 24 -15.71 -9.90 -19.13
CA TYR A 24 -15.39 -8.61 -19.73
C TYR A 24 -14.04 -8.63 -20.46
N LEU A 25 -13.01 -9.24 -19.87
CA LEU A 25 -11.65 -9.27 -20.42
C LEU A 25 -11.47 -10.29 -21.54
N LYS A 26 -12.29 -11.34 -21.60
CA LYS A 26 -12.18 -12.46 -22.53
C LYS A 26 -12.02 -12.04 -24.00
N PRO A 27 -12.79 -11.08 -24.55
CA PRO A 27 -12.63 -10.65 -25.95
C PRO A 27 -11.28 -10.00 -26.25
N ASN A 28 -10.61 -9.45 -25.23
CA ASN A 28 -9.35 -8.75 -25.34
C ASN A 28 -8.17 -9.50 -24.71
N PHE A 29 -8.35 -10.78 -24.39
CA PHE A 29 -7.34 -11.57 -23.67
C PHE A 29 -5.98 -11.57 -24.38
N GLU A 30 -5.96 -11.77 -25.70
CA GLU A 30 -4.74 -11.79 -26.49
C GLU A 30 -4.00 -10.46 -26.52
N ASN A 31 -4.70 -9.36 -26.31
CA ASN A 31 -4.13 -8.02 -26.27
C ASN A 31 -3.54 -7.62 -24.90
N LEU A 32 -3.77 -8.44 -23.86
CA LEU A 32 -3.17 -8.21 -22.54
C LEU A 32 -1.66 -8.45 -22.57
N CYS A 33 -0.93 -7.79 -21.67
CA CYS A 33 0.49 -8.10 -21.46
C CYS A 33 0.65 -9.48 -20.79
N ASP A 34 1.83 -10.09 -20.91
CA ASP A 34 2.08 -11.45 -20.40
C ASP A 34 1.74 -11.60 -18.93
N THR A 35 2.16 -10.63 -18.09
CA THR A 35 1.79 -10.59 -16.67
C THR A 35 0.27 -10.55 -16.46
N CYS A 36 -0.47 -9.85 -17.31
CA CYS A 36 -1.93 -9.77 -17.19
C CYS A 36 -2.61 -11.04 -17.71
N LYS A 37 -2.04 -11.76 -18.67
CA LYS A 37 -2.51 -13.09 -19.06
C LYS A 37 -2.39 -14.09 -17.89
N GLU A 38 -1.29 -14.07 -17.16
CA GLU A 38 -1.15 -14.88 -15.94
C GLU A 38 -2.13 -14.46 -14.84
N ARG A 39 -2.32 -13.15 -14.65
CA ARG A 39 -3.27 -12.61 -13.66
C ARG A 39 -4.72 -12.97 -13.99
N TYR A 40 -5.07 -13.07 -15.26
CA TYR A 40 -6.40 -13.46 -15.70
C TYR A 40 -6.84 -14.80 -15.08
N GLU A 41 -5.93 -15.76 -14.98
CA GLU A 41 -6.19 -17.06 -14.38
C GLU A 41 -6.15 -17.01 -12.84
N LYS A 42 -5.10 -16.39 -12.28
CA LYS A 42 -4.82 -16.42 -10.84
C LYS A 42 -5.64 -15.41 -10.05
N ASN A 43 -5.61 -14.14 -10.45
CA ASN A 43 -6.28 -13.02 -9.77
C ASN A 43 -6.56 -11.89 -10.77
N PRO A 44 -7.68 -11.96 -11.51
CA PRO A 44 -8.00 -10.99 -12.56
C PRO A 44 -8.16 -9.56 -12.05
N MET A 45 -8.55 -9.37 -10.80
CA MET A 45 -8.64 -8.05 -10.18
C MET A 45 -7.35 -7.24 -10.32
N ARG A 46 -6.18 -7.89 -10.25
CA ARG A 46 -4.88 -7.22 -10.38
C ARG A 46 -4.58 -6.70 -11.78
N ILE A 47 -5.41 -7.02 -12.78
CA ILE A 47 -5.29 -6.45 -14.13
C ILE A 47 -5.73 -4.98 -14.13
N ILE A 48 -6.65 -4.60 -13.26
CA ILE A 48 -7.12 -3.21 -13.08
C ILE A 48 -5.96 -2.27 -12.72
N ASP A 49 -4.99 -2.73 -11.91
CA ASP A 49 -3.81 -1.95 -11.51
C ASP A 49 -2.61 -2.12 -12.46
N CYS A 50 -2.80 -2.64 -13.66
CA CYS A 50 -1.70 -2.78 -14.62
C CYS A 50 -1.16 -1.41 -15.06
N LYS A 51 0.17 -1.28 -15.14
CA LYS A 51 0.82 -0.03 -15.56
C LYS A 51 0.99 0.10 -17.07
N GLU A 52 0.86 -1.01 -17.82
CA GLU A 52 0.94 -1.04 -19.27
C GLU A 52 -0.22 -0.28 -19.92
N LYS A 53 0.11 0.61 -20.87
CA LYS A 53 -0.88 1.48 -21.54
C LYS A 53 -2.00 0.67 -22.20
N LYS A 54 -1.66 -0.38 -22.95
CA LYS A 54 -2.65 -1.24 -23.60
C LYS A 54 -3.60 -1.92 -22.64
N CYS A 55 -3.12 -2.37 -21.48
CA CYS A 55 -3.96 -2.97 -20.45
C CYS A 55 -4.87 -1.92 -19.80
N LYS A 56 -4.36 -0.71 -19.54
CA LYS A 56 -5.17 0.39 -19.01
C LYS A 56 -6.32 0.78 -19.94
N GLU A 57 -6.07 0.81 -21.25
CA GLU A 57 -7.14 1.09 -22.23
C GLU A 57 -8.21 -0.01 -22.23
N ILE A 58 -7.81 -1.28 -22.13
CA ILE A 58 -8.74 -2.41 -22.06
C ILE A 58 -9.57 -2.34 -20.76
N THR A 59 -8.95 -1.99 -19.63
CA THR A 59 -9.63 -1.98 -18.32
C THR A 59 -10.38 -0.68 -18.02
N LYS A 60 -10.29 0.33 -18.86
CA LYS A 60 -10.89 1.65 -18.64
C LYS A 60 -12.38 1.61 -18.31
N ASN A 61 -13.13 0.72 -18.95
CA ASN A 61 -14.57 0.54 -18.75
C ASN A 61 -14.90 -0.81 -18.11
N ALA A 62 -13.93 -1.43 -17.43
CA ALA A 62 -14.17 -2.69 -16.73
C ALA A 62 -15.15 -2.48 -15.57
N PRO A 63 -15.94 -3.49 -15.21
CA PRO A 63 -16.76 -3.43 -14.02
C PRO A 63 -15.89 -3.17 -12.79
N LEU A 64 -16.35 -2.32 -11.88
CA LEU A 64 -15.62 -1.97 -10.66
C LEU A 64 -16.07 -2.87 -9.49
N MET A 65 -15.14 -3.23 -8.62
CA MET A 65 -15.47 -4.04 -7.43
C MET A 65 -16.44 -3.31 -6.50
N ILE A 66 -16.28 -2.00 -6.35
CA ILE A 66 -17.13 -1.16 -5.50
C ILE A 66 -18.61 -1.18 -5.90
N ASP A 67 -18.91 -1.40 -7.19
CA ASP A 67 -20.27 -1.49 -7.70
C ASP A 67 -20.87 -2.91 -7.55
N ASN A 68 -20.04 -3.88 -7.16
CA ASN A 68 -20.40 -5.29 -7.00
C ASN A 68 -20.35 -5.77 -5.55
N LEU A 69 -20.32 -4.86 -4.59
CA LEU A 69 -20.38 -5.14 -3.17
C LEU A 69 -21.76 -5.67 -2.77
N SER A 70 -21.80 -6.59 -1.81
CA SER A 70 -23.03 -6.96 -1.12
C SER A 70 -23.57 -5.78 -0.31
N GLU A 71 -24.83 -5.83 0.13
CA GLU A 71 -25.44 -4.76 0.91
C GLU A 71 -24.67 -4.50 2.21
N ASN A 72 -24.33 -5.56 2.95
CA ASN A 72 -23.54 -5.43 4.20
C ASN A 72 -22.17 -4.78 3.98
N GLU A 73 -21.47 -5.11 2.87
CA GLU A 73 -20.19 -4.52 2.53
C GLU A 73 -20.32 -3.04 2.15
N ARG A 74 -21.39 -2.70 1.44
CA ARG A 74 -21.72 -1.32 1.09
C ARG A 74 -21.99 -0.50 2.35
N GLU A 75 -22.84 -0.99 3.25
CA GLU A 75 -23.13 -0.34 4.53
C GLU A 75 -21.86 -0.16 5.37
N HIS A 76 -21.01 -1.19 5.42
CA HIS A 76 -19.73 -1.11 6.11
C HIS A 76 -18.84 -0.01 5.52
N PHE A 77 -18.71 0.05 4.20
CA PHE A 77 -17.87 1.06 3.54
C PHE A 77 -18.43 2.48 3.73
N GLU A 78 -19.76 2.66 3.65
CA GLU A 78 -20.40 3.94 3.96
C GLU A 78 -20.18 4.37 5.41
N LYS A 79 -20.19 3.42 6.36
CA LYS A 79 -19.87 3.71 7.77
C LYS A 79 -18.43 4.18 7.93
N VAL A 80 -17.48 3.54 7.24
CA VAL A 80 -16.07 4.00 7.23
C VAL A 80 -15.97 5.43 6.72
N ARG A 81 -16.62 5.75 5.60
CA ARG A 81 -16.63 7.09 5.02
C ARG A 81 -17.19 8.13 6.00
N LYS A 82 -18.35 7.84 6.61
CA LYS A 82 -18.95 8.72 7.63
C LYS A 82 -18.02 8.98 8.81
N LEU A 83 -17.28 7.95 9.26
CA LEU A 83 -16.33 8.10 10.36
C LEU A 83 -15.13 8.98 9.96
N LEU A 84 -14.62 8.84 8.73
CA LEU A 84 -13.57 9.72 8.21
C LEU A 84 -14.06 11.17 8.09
N ASP A 85 -15.29 11.38 7.61
CA ASP A 85 -15.91 12.70 7.50
C ASP A 85 -16.04 13.37 8.88
N VAL A 86 -16.53 12.64 9.89
CA VAL A 86 -16.64 13.13 11.29
C VAL A 86 -15.27 13.45 11.88
N ALA A 87 -14.25 12.65 11.54
CA ALA A 87 -12.87 12.88 11.97
C ALA A 87 -12.18 14.02 11.20
N GLY A 88 -12.83 14.63 10.21
CA GLY A 88 -12.25 15.68 9.37
C GLY A 88 -11.13 15.20 8.45
N VAL A 89 -11.04 13.89 8.22
CA VAL A 89 -10.01 13.29 7.36
C VAL A 89 -10.46 13.36 5.90
N LYS A 90 -9.73 14.12 5.09
CA LYS A 90 -9.99 14.21 3.66
C LYS A 90 -9.50 12.96 2.93
N TYR A 91 -10.34 12.38 2.08
CA TYR A 91 -10.02 11.21 1.29
C TYR A 91 -10.62 11.30 -0.12
N THR A 92 -10.15 10.44 -1.01
CA THR A 92 -10.71 10.22 -2.35
C THR A 92 -11.04 8.75 -2.49
N ILE A 93 -12.20 8.40 -3.07
CA ILE A 93 -12.51 7.04 -3.45
C ILE A 93 -11.77 6.72 -4.74
N ASN A 94 -10.88 5.72 -4.70
CA ASN A 94 -10.18 5.23 -5.88
C ASN A 94 -10.51 3.75 -6.12
N PRO A 95 -11.46 3.44 -7.02
CA PRO A 95 -11.89 2.06 -7.28
C PRO A 95 -10.80 1.20 -7.92
N ASN A 96 -9.70 1.79 -8.36
CA ASN A 96 -8.57 1.06 -8.93
C ASN A 96 -7.55 0.56 -7.88
N ILE A 97 -7.75 0.89 -6.59
CA ILE A 97 -6.93 0.30 -5.54
C ILE A 97 -7.25 -1.19 -5.45
N VAL A 98 -6.31 -2.00 -5.92
CA VAL A 98 -6.28 -3.46 -5.78
C VAL A 98 -4.99 -3.81 -5.07
N ARG A 99 -5.08 -4.30 -3.85
CA ARG A 99 -3.88 -4.64 -3.06
C ARG A 99 -3.12 -5.82 -3.67
N GLY A 100 -1.81 -5.81 -3.51
CA GLY A 100 -0.92 -6.85 -4.03
C GLY A 100 -1.03 -8.20 -3.32
N LEU A 101 -1.70 -8.26 -2.18
CA LEU A 101 -1.84 -9.44 -1.33
C LEU A 101 -3.32 -9.83 -1.20
N ASP A 102 -3.61 -11.11 -1.33
CA ASP A 102 -4.99 -11.61 -1.46
C ASP A 102 -5.75 -11.65 -0.14
N TYR A 103 -5.07 -11.50 0.99
CA TYR A 103 -5.68 -11.52 2.32
C TYR A 103 -6.50 -10.28 2.67
N TYR A 104 -6.36 -9.17 1.93
CA TYR A 104 -7.17 -7.98 2.20
C TYR A 104 -8.64 -8.24 1.91
N THR A 105 -9.51 -7.70 2.77
CA THR A 105 -10.96 -7.75 2.66
C THR A 105 -11.55 -6.37 2.93
N ASN A 106 -12.73 -6.09 2.38
CA ASN A 106 -13.45 -4.83 2.61
C ASN A 106 -12.58 -3.60 2.34
N THR A 107 -12.25 -2.81 3.37
CA THR A 107 -11.57 -1.53 3.19
C THR A 107 -10.09 -1.70 2.89
N ALA A 108 -9.64 -1.09 1.81
CA ALA A 108 -8.24 -0.89 1.46
C ALA A 108 -7.94 0.59 1.32
N PHE A 109 -6.71 1.00 1.64
CA PHE A 109 -6.30 2.40 1.55
C PHE A 109 -4.86 2.57 1.12
N GLU A 110 -4.56 3.74 0.55
CA GLU A 110 -3.23 4.17 0.20
C GLU A 110 -3.04 5.66 0.51
N PHE A 111 -1.88 6.00 1.09
CA PHE A 111 -1.39 7.37 1.14
C PHE A 111 -0.48 7.60 -0.05
N VAL A 112 -0.89 8.51 -0.92
CA VAL A 112 -0.25 8.76 -2.20
C VAL A 112 0.39 10.14 -2.21
N SER A 113 1.67 10.22 -2.61
CA SER A 113 2.35 11.47 -2.91
C SER A 113 2.45 11.64 -4.43
N LYS A 114 2.09 12.80 -4.93
CA LYS A 114 2.24 13.14 -6.36
C LYS A 114 3.66 13.58 -6.71
N ASP A 115 4.47 13.83 -5.69
CA ASP A 115 5.78 14.48 -5.80
C ASP A 115 6.92 13.48 -6.10
N ILE A 116 6.70 12.17 -5.85
CA ILE A 116 7.72 11.11 -6.01
C ILE A 116 7.55 10.23 -7.26
N GLY A 117 6.90 10.77 -8.31
CA GLY A 117 6.82 10.12 -9.63
C GLY A 117 5.85 8.93 -9.69
N SER A 118 6.18 7.90 -10.51
CA SER A 118 5.27 6.82 -10.86
C SER A 118 4.97 5.82 -9.73
N GLN A 119 5.77 5.78 -8.68
CA GLN A 119 5.58 4.94 -7.49
C GLN A 119 5.11 5.78 -6.30
N SER A 120 3.98 6.41 -6.47
CA SER A 120 3.45 7.45 -5.59
C SER A 120 2.92 6.96 -4.23
N THR A 121 2.70 5.66 -4.03
CA THR A 121 2.19 5.11 -2.78
C THR A 121 3.29 5.08 -1.71
N VAL A 122 3.15 5.90 -0.67
CA VAL A 122 4.07 5.99 0.47
C VAL A 122 3.70 4.99 1.56
N CYS A 123 2.40 4.84 1.83
CA CYS A 123 1.85 3.91 2.81
C CYS A 123 0.61 3.26 2.23
N GLY A 124 0.42 1.99 2.48
CA GLY A 124 -0.77 1.29 2.04
C GLY A 124 -1.16 0.16 2.97
N GLY A 125 -2.44 -0.03 3.16
CA GLY A 125 -2.97 -1.00 4.09
C GLY A 125 -4.43 -1.34 3.84
N GLY A 126 -5.05 -1.94 4.83
CA GLY A 126 -6.46 -2.31 4.78
C GLY A 126 -6.84 -3.29 5.88
N ARG A 127 -8.06 -3.74 5.78
CA ARG A 127 -8.64 -4.76 6.62
C ARG A 127 -8.34 -6.16 6.06
N TYR A 128 -8.22 -7.13 6.93
CA TYR A 128 -8.11 -8.55 6.60
C TYR A 128 -8.83 -9.40 7.63
N ASP A 129 -9.76 -10.23 7.17
CA ASP A 129 -10.66 -10.99 8.05
C ASP A 129 -10.25 -12.47 8.21
N GLY A 130 -9.44 -13.00 7.31
CA GLY A 130 -9.05 -14.42 7.32
C GLY A 130 -7.61 -14.70 7.74
N LEU A 131 -6.73 -13.69 7.70
CA LEU A 131 -5.29 -13.87 7.82
C LEU A 131 -4.86 -14.48 9.17
N VAL A 132 -5.44 -14.01 10.27
CA VAL A 132 -5.07 -14.51 11.60
C VAL A 132 -5.41 -16.00 11.75
N LYS A 133 -6.58 -16.40 11.24
CA LYS A 133 -7.01 -17.81 11.20
C LYS A 133 -6.14 -18.66 10.29
N GLU A 134 -5.77 -18.15 9.11
CA GLU A 134 -4.89 -18.83 8.17
C GLU A 134 -3.51 -19.11 8.78
N LEU A 135 -3.03 -18.21 9.63
CA LEU A 135 -1.76 -18.36 10.38
C LEU A 135 -1.91 -19.20 11.65
N GLY A 136 -3.05 -19.85 11.86
CA GLY A 136 -3.28 -20.72 13.02
C GLY A 136 -3.77 -20.02 14.29
N GLY A 137 -4.14 -18.73 14.20
CA GLY A 137 -4.73 -17.97 15.29
C GLY A 137 -6.26 -18.07 15.36
N ALA A 138 -6.87 -17.23 16.19
CA ALA A 138 -8.33 -17.14 16.32
C ALA A 138 -8.98 -16.54 15.06
N ASP A 139 -10.27 -16.81 14.86
CA ASP A 139 -11.06 -16.21 13.78
C ASP A 139 -11.45 -14.78 14.13
N ILE A 140 -10.49 -13.88 13.97
CA ILE A 140 -10.63 -12.46 14.26
C ILE A 140 -10.19 -11.61 13.07
N SER A 141 -10.85 -10.47 12.90
CA SER A 141 -10.45 -9.47 11.90
C SER A 141 -9.18 -8.77 12.33
N GLY A 142 -8.39 -8.35 11.34
CA GLY A 142 -7.24 -7.50 11.53
C GLY A 142 -7.28 -6.27 10.64
N VAL A 143 -6.51 -5.27 11.02
CA VAL A 143 -6.23 -4.07 10.22
C VAL A 143 -4.73 -3.78 10.33
N GLY A 144 -4.12 -3.42 9.23
CA GLY A 144 -2.70 -3.09 9.23
C GLY A 144 -2.27 -2.33 7.99
N PHE A 145 -1.04 -1.88 8.01
CA PHE A 145 -0.44 -1.15 6.90
C PHE A 145 1.07 -1.39 6.81
N GLY A 146 1.62 -1.14 5.64
CA GLY A 146 3.06 -1.02 5.40
C GLY A 146 3.41 0.39 4.93
N LEU A 147 4.46 0.96 5.51
CA LEU A 147 5.00 2.27 5.17
C LEU A 147 6.40 2.11 4.55
N GLY A 148 6.62 2.72 3.38
CA GLY A 148 7.93 2.84 2.77
C GLY A 148 8.70 4.01 3.39
N ILE A 149 9.66 3.73 4.27
CA ILE A 149 10.44 4.79 4.96
C ILE A 149 11.22 5.61 3.93
N GLU A 150 11.85 4.98 2.97
CA GLU A 150 12.59 5.65 1.90
C GLU A 150 11.68 6.56 1.07
N ARG A 151 10.46 6.11 0.76
CA ARG A 151 9.48 6.91 0.02
C ARG A 151 8.99 8.10 0.83
N LEU A 152 8.84 7.94 2.15
CA LEU A 152 8.50 9.04 3.04
C LEU A 152 9.63 10.08 3.07
N VAL A 153 10.89 9.63 3.20
CA VAL A 153 12.06 10.49 3.16
C VAL A 153 12.15 11.25 1.83
N MET A 154 12.02 10.55 0.70
CA MET A 154 12.00 11.19 -0.63
C MET A 154 10.88 12.23 -0.74
N THR A 155 9.69 11.95 -0.22
CA THR A 155 8.58 12.91 -0.24
C THR A 155 8.89 14.15 0.61
N LEU A 156 9.50 13.97 1.78
CA LEU A 156 9.90 15.07 2.65
C LEU A 156 10.99 15.95 2.00
N ASP A 157 11.92 15.32 1.30
CA ASP A 157 13.01 16.01 0.59
C ASP A 157 12.45 16.86 -0.56
N GLU A 158 11.62 16.27 -1.44
CA GLU A 158 10.95 17.00 -2.53
C GLU A 158 10.08 18.19 -2.03
N LEU A 159 9.48 18.04 -0.86
CA LEU A 159 8.68 19.10 -0.24
C LEU A 159 9.55 20.15 0.53
N GLY A 160 10.86 19.97 0.60
CA GLY A 160 11.74 20.81 1.41
C GLY A 160 11.40 20.77 2.92
N LYS A 161 10.88 19.64 3.40
CA LYS A 161 10.44 19.42 4.79
C LYS A 161 11.33 18.44 5.56
N MET A 162 12.51 18.13 5.01
CA MET A 162 13.48 17.31 5.74
C MET A 162 13.85 17.98 7.06
N PRO A 163 13.76 17.27 8.20
CA PRO A 163 14.26 17.79 9.45
C PRO A 163 15.79 17.98 9.34
N VAL A 164 16.25 19.14 9.75
CA VAL A 164 17.69 19.40 9.81
C VAL A 164 18.22 18.72 11.07
N PHE A 165 18.72 17.51 10.90
CA PHE A 165 19.51 16.85 11.93
C PHE A 165 20.96 17.36 11.78
N ALA A 166 21.34 18.33 12.57
CA ALA A 166 22.75 18.58 12.82
C ALA A 166 23.18 17.65 13.95
N PRO A 167 23.87 16.53 13.67
CA PRO A 167 24.45 15.73 14.74
C PRO A 167 25.47 16.63 15.43
N LYS A 168 25.19 17.01 16.66
CA LYS A 168 26.18 17.66 17.51
C LYS A 168 27.11 16.57 18.00
N TYR A 169 28.21 16.41 17.31
CA TYR A 169 29.34 15.66 17.86
C TYR A 169 30.19 16.64 18.66
N ASP A 170 30.31 16.40 19.95
CA ASP A 170 31.23 17.18 20.79
C ASP A 170 32.67 16.75 20.56
N LEU A 171 32.88 15.50 20.18
CA LEU A 171 34.18 14.92 19.89
C LEU A 171 34.08 13.89 18.79
N TYR A 172 34.95 13.93 17.81
CA TYR A 172 35.16 12.90 16.80
C TYR A 172 36.62 12.41 16.85
N ILE A 173 36.82 11.11 17.08
CA ILE A 173 38.16 10.51 17.15
C ILE A 173 38.33 9.61 15.91
N ALA A 174 39.31 9.96 15.07
CA ALA A 174 39.78 9.12 13.99
C ALA A 174 41.11 8.49 14.38
N THR A 175 41.23 7.18 14.23
CA THR A 175 42.41 6.41 14.61
C THR A 175 43.21 5.95 13.39
N LEU A 176 44.50 5.73 13.57
CA LEU A 176 45.37 5.14 12.56
C LEU A 176 46.31 4.14 13.25
N GLY A 177 46.06 2.83 13.06
CA GLY A 177 46.81 1.73 13.65
C GLY A 177 46.28 1.23 15.00
N ASP A 178 46.58 -0.01 15.33
CA ASP A 178 45.99 -0.77 16.44
C ASP A 178 46.17 -0.11 17.82
N ASP A 179 47.37 0.46 18.09
CA ASP A 179 47.65 1.14 19.36
C ASP A 179 46.79 2.39 19.52
N ALA A 180 46.51 3.10 18.39
CA ALA A 180 45.64 4.26 18.38
C ALA A 180 44.18 3.89 18.64
N ASP A 181 43.73 2.76 18.17
CA ASP A 181 42.37 2.22 18.42
C ASP A 181 42.13 1.98 19.91
N ILE A 182 43.08 1.32 20.60
CA ILE A 182 43.01 1.09 22.05
C ILE A 182 42.96 2.42 22.81
N LYS A 183 43.83 3.38 22.43
CA LYS A 183 43.87 4.69 23.08
C LYS A 183 42.63 5.52 22.82
N SER A 184 42.02 5.43 21.64
CA SER A 184 40.77 6.12 21.33
C SER A 184 39.63 5.64 22.19
N PHE A 185 39.58 4.35 22.46
CA PHE A 185 38.53 3.74 23.32
C PHE A 185 38.68 4.24 24.78
N GLU A 186 39.91 4.31 25.30
CA GLU A 186 40.18 4.88 26.62
C GLU A 186 39.76 6.39 26.72
N LEU A 187 39.98 7.14 25.65
CA LEU A 187 39.57 8.56 25.59
C LEU A 187 38.06 8.73 25.51
N LEU A 188 37.39 7.86 24.76
CA LEU A 188 35.94 7.86 24.61
C LEU A 188 35.27 7.55 25.95
N ASP A 189 35.78 6.57 26.69
CA ASP A 189 35.27 6.19 28.03
C ASP A 189 35.41 7.39 29.02
N LYS A 190 36.56 8.08 29.00
CA LYS A 190 36.78 9.30 29.81
C LYS A 190 35.91 10.50 29.42
N ALA A 191 35.50 10.57 28.16
CA ALA A 191 34.63 11.65 27.69
C ALA A 191 33.14 11.40 28.01
N TYR A 192 32.77 10.14 28.28
CA TYR A 192 31.40 9.75 28.65
C TYR A 192 31.08 9.91 30.14
N HIS A 193 32.13 9.99 30.98
CA HIS A 193 32.07 10.14 32.44
C HIS A 193 32.64 11.48 32.89
#